data_3c62992d7fa1a68e900582efd172552a
#
_entry.id   3c62992d7fa1a68e900582efd172552a
#
_cell.length_a   1.000
_cell.length_b   1.000
_cell.length_c   1.000
_cell.angle_alpha   90.00
_cell.angle_beta   90.00
_cell.angle_gamma   90.00
#
_symmetry.space_group_name_H-M   'P 1'
#
loop_
_entity.id
_entity.type
_entity.pdbx_description
1 polymer ?
#
loop_
_entity_poly.entity_id
_entity_poly.type
_entity_poly.pdbx_seq_one_letter_code
_entity_poly.pdbx_strand_id
1 'polypeptide(L)'
;ASNCMTEENGVEKVKKRKNFFRSLRFRILIILIILGIVPGVIVTYTMLHNYQNRAVAMLTETVGDQCDILCNLIIRENYLNDTDSEVVNSKLELFSNVYNGRILLADRDFKIVSDTFHTEEGKTLLSSLAVACLKGEETSNYDARSKVLELAVPVQSPDVQQLQGVMLVSVSAVDIAETLAEMEQRGVMLIGSIVVLSVFLAWLLSTILVKPLARVTKAIEDLTDGMLDEEISVPDYTETELITDAFNKMVNRMKILDESRQEFVSNVSHELK
;
A
#
# COMPACT_ATOMS: atom_id res chain seq x y z
N ALA A 1 44.14 -27.17 -18.47
CA ALA A 1 44.22 -26.85 -17.02
C ALA A 1 43.32 -25.62 -16.63
N SER A 2 43.08 -24.71 -17.57
CA SER A 2 42.30 -23.48 -17.31
C SER A 2 40.77 -23.68 -17.24
N ASN A 3 40.21 -24.69 -17.93
CA ASN A 3 38.77 -24.93 -17.94
C ASN A 3 38.24 -25.68 -16.70
N CYS A 4 39.08 -26.44 -16.01
CA CYS A 4 38.66 -27.17 -14.80
C CYS A 4 38.49 -26.26 -13.57
N MET A 5 39.31 -25.20 -13.45
CA MET A 5 39.21 -24.24 -12.35
C MET A 5 37.98 -23.29 -12.45
N THR A 6 37.48 -23.05 -13.65
CA THR A 6 36.28 -22.23 -13.85
C THR A 6 34.97 -22.97 -13.55
N GLU A 7 34.93 -24.29 -13.79
CA GLU A 7 33.77 -25.13 -13.47
C GLU A 7 33.66 -25.38 -11.95
N GLU A 8 34.75 -25.67 -11.24
CA GLU A 8 34.76 -25.83 -9.79
C GLU A 8 34.28 -24.57 -9.05
N ASN A 9 34.77 -23.38 -9.46
CA ASN A 9 34.32 -22.10 -8.89
C ASN A 9 32.85 -21.79 -9.21
N GLY A 10 32.33 -22.25 -10.34
CA GLY A 10 30.91 -22.11 -10.72
C GLY A 10 30.01 -23.01 -9.87
N VAL A 11 30.40 -24.27 -9.67
CA VAL A 11 29.62 -25.24 -8.85
C VAL A 11 29.64 -24.86 -7.39
N GLU A 12 30.76 -24.38 -6.87
CA GLU A 12 30.87 -23.92 -5.47
C GLU A 12 30.04 -22.66 -5.21
N LYS A 13 30.02 -21.70 -6.15
CA LYS A 13 29.14 -20.52 -6.07
C LYS A 13 27.64 -20.88 -6.14
N VAL A 14 27.25 -21.84 -6.98
CA VAL A 14 25.87 -22.31 -7.07
C VAL A 14 25.46 -23.08 -5.81
N LYS A 15 26.35 -23.89 -5.25
CA LYS A 15 26.12 -24.64 -4.00
C LYS A 15 25.99 -23.70 -2.80
N LYS A 16 26.82 -22.65 -2.72
CA LYS A 16 26.72 -21.59 -1.69
C LYS A 16 25.41 -20.78 -1.81
N ARG A 17 24.95 -20.50 -3.02
CA ARG A 17 23.68 -19.78 -3.27
C ARG A 17 22.44 -20.60 -2.90
N LYS A 18 22.48 -21.92 -3.15
CA LYS A 18 21.41 -22.85 -2.76
C LYS A 18 21.28 -22.97 -1.23
N ASN A 19 22.37 -22.91 -0.49
CA ASN A 19 22.37 -22.99 0.97
C ASN A 19 21.87 -21.70 1.63
N PHE A 20 22.03 -20.52 1.00
CA PHE A 20 21.57 -19.24 1.53
C PHE A 20 20.03 -19.20 1.64
N PHE A 21 19.28 -19.60 0.60
CA PHE A 21 17.81 -19.67 0.62
C PHE A 21 17.24 -20.73 1.58
N ARG A 22 18.03 -21.72 1.95
CA ARG A 22 17.65 -22.76 2.95
C ARG A 22 17.97 -22.34 4.39
N SER A 23 18.69 -21.23 4.58
CA SER A 23 19.02 -20.73 5.91
C SER A 23 17.77 -20.29 6.66
N LEU A 24 17.64 -20.74 7.90
CA LEU A 24 16.57 -20.34 8.81
C LEU A 24 16.51 -18.81 8.98
N ARG A 25 17.68 -18.16 9.01
CA ARG A 25 17.82 -16.70 9.09
C ARG A 25 17.11 -15.99 7.93
N PHE A 26 17.32 -16.49 6.71
CA PHE A 26 16.73 -15.92 5.51
C PHE A 26 15.20 -16.12 5.48
N ARG A 27 14.73 -17.27 5.93
CA ARG A 27 13.28 -17.54 6.02
C ARG A 27 12.59 -16.63 7.04
N ILE A 28 13.19 -16.44 8.22
CA ILE A 28 12.67 -15.51 9.23
C ILE A 28 12.60 -14.10 8.69
N LEU A 29 13.66 -13.65 7.99
CA LEU A 29 13.68 -12.32 7.36
C LEU A 29 12.53 -12.14 6.36
N ILE A 30 12.35 -13.10 5.44
CA ILE A 30 11.28 -13.02 4.44
C ILE A 30 9.89 -12.99 5.10
N ILE A 31 9.66 -13.86 6.08
CA ILE A 31 8.36 -13.92 6.78
C ILE A 31 8.06 -12.58 7.45
N LEU A 32 9.03 -11.97 8.14
CA LEU A 32 8.87 -10.68 8.80
C LEU A 32 8.62 -9.54 7.81
N ILE A 33 9.34 -9.53 6.68
CA ILE A 33 9.15 -8.54 5.62
C ILE A 33 7.74 -8.66 5.01
N ILE A 34 7.30 -9.88 4.67
CA ILE A 34 5.97 -10.10 4.11
C ILE A 34 4.89 -9.71 5.13
N LEU A 35 5.06 -10.11 6.40
CA LEU A 35 4.11 -9.79 7.48
C LEU A 35 3.98 -8.29 7.72
N GLY A 36 5.03 -7.51 7.49
CA GLY A 36 5.01 -6.06 7.62
C GLY A 36 4.49 -5.33 6.37
N ILE A 37 4.98 -5.70 5.17
CA ILE A 37 4.67 -5.00 3.93
C ILE A 37 3.21 -5.24 3.50
N VAL A 38 2.73 -6.49 3.53
CA VAL A 38 1.40 -6.82 2.99
C VAL A 38 0.28 -6.04 3.69
N PRO A 39 0.18 -6.02 5.03
CA PRO A 39 -0.82 -5.19 5.70
C PRO A 39 -0.62 -3.70 5.44
N GLY A 40 0.62 -3.22 5.41
CA GLY A 40 0.95 -1.81 5.16
C GLY A 40 0.45 -1.34 3.79
N VAL A 41 0.68 -2.13 2.74
CA VAL A 41 0.20 -1.82 1.38
C VAL A 41 -1.33 -1.85 1.32
N ILE A 42 -1.98 -2.86 1.92
CA ILE A 42 -3.45 -2.97 1.94
C ILE A 42 -4.07 -1.76 2.64
N VAL A 43 -3.57 -1.38 3.82
CA VAL A 43 -4.08 -0.24 4.58
C VAL A 43 -3.89 1.06 3.81
N THR A 44 -2.71 1.30 3.25
CA THR A 44 -2.43 2.52 2.48
C THR A 44 -3.34 2.61 1.25
N TYR A 45 -3.46 1.53 0.48
CA TYR A 45 -4.34 1.49 -0.69
C TYR A 45 -5.81 1.75 -0.33
N THR A 46 -6.31 1.07 0.70
CA THR A 46 -7.69 1.22 1.16
C THR A 46 -7.96 2.64 1.66
N MET A 47 -7.00 3.23 2.39
CA MET A 47 -7.11 4.59 2.91
C MET A 47 -7.17 5.63 1.78
N LEU A 48 -6.27 5.53 0.79
CA LEU A 48 -6.23 6.42 -0.36
C LEU A 48 -7.53 6.34 -1.18
N HIS A 49 -7.98 5.11 -1.47
CA HIS A 49 -9.21 4.90 -2.24
C HIS A 49 -10.45 5.44 -1.50
N ASN A 50 -10.58 5.15 -0.21
CA ASN A 50 -11.69 5.65 0.59
C ASN A 50 -11.68 7.18 0.73
N TYR A 51 -10.49 7.78 0.89
CA TYR A 51 -10.36 9.23 0.96
C TYR A 51 -10.79 9.88 -0.36
N GLN A 52 -10.27 9.38 -1.50
CA GLN A 52 -10.63 9.91 -2.81
C GLN A 52 -12.14 9.87 -3.05
N ASN A 53 -12.78 8.72 -2.82
CA ASN A 53 -14.21 8.55 -3.01
C ASN A 53 -15.04 9.49 -2.11
N ARG A 54 -14.66 9.63 -0.85
CA ARG A 54 -15.34 10.52 0.08
C ARG A 54 -15.14 11.99 -0.25
N ALA A 55 -13.92 12.39 -0.57
CA ALA A 55 -13.59 13.77 -0.90
C ALA A 55 -14.29 14.22 -2.18
N VAL A 56 -14.30 13.38 -3.22
CA VAL A 56 -15.03 13.65 -4.47
C VAL A 56 -16.53 13.71 -4.22
N ALA A 57 -17.10 12.77 -3.46
CA ALA A 57 -18.53 12.79 -3.14
C ALA A 57 -18.93 14.06 -2.37
N MET A 58 -18.12 14.45 -1.37
CA MET A 58 -18.37 15.66 -0.58
C MET A 58 -18.28 16.95 -1.44
N LEU A 59 -17.28 17.00 -2.34
CA LEU A 59 -17.15 18.12 -3.26
C LEU A 59 -18.35 18.18 -4.22
N THR A 60 -18.78 17.03 -4.76
CA THR A 60 -19.95 16.93 -5.63
C THR A 60 -21.21 17.40 -4.94
N GLU A 61 -21.47 16.95 -3.71
CA GLU A 61 -22.61 17.39 -2.91
C GLU A 61 -22.57 18.89 -2.62
N THR A 62 -21.42 19.40 -2.15
CA THR A 62 -21.25 20.81 -1.85
C THR A 62 -21.46 21.71 -3.08
N VAL A 63 -20.89 21.32 -4.22
CA VAL A 63 -21.03 22.03 -5.48
C VAL A 63 -22.47 21.92 -5.99
N GLY A 64 -23.09 20.75 -5.89
CA GLY A 64 -24.49 20.51 -6.27
C GLY A 64 -25.44 21.42 -5.51
N ASP A 65 -25.33 21.50 -4.18
CA ASP A 65 -26.15 22.39 -3.34
C ASP A 65 -26.02 23.87 -3.76
N GLN A 66 -24.82 24.30 -4.11
CA GLN A 66 -24.59 25.67 -4.61
C GLN A 66 -25.16 25.87 -6.00
N CYS A 67 -25.10 24.86 -6.86
CA CYS A 67 -25.71 24.88 -8.19
C CYS A 67 -27.23 24.99 -8.10
N ASP A 68 -27.87 24.30 -7.15
CA ASP A 68 -29.32 24.40 -6.93
C ASP A 68 -29.75 25.84 -6.54
N ILE A 69 -28.98 26.47 -5.66
CA ILE A 69 -29.20 27.86 -5.28
C ILE A 69 -29.07 28.78 -6.49
N LEU A 70 -28.04 28.54 -7.32
CA LEU A 70 -27.85 29.32 -8.56
C LEU A 70 -28.96 29.07 -9.56
N CYS A 71 -29.40 27.83 -9.79
CA CYS A 71 -30.50 27.47 -10.67
C CYS A 71 -31.79 28.18 -10.26
N ASN A 72 -32.14 28.19 -8.98
CA ASN A 72 -33.29 28.90 -8.46
C ASN A 72 -33.21 30.42 -8.72
N LEU A 73 -32.01 31.01 -8.58
CA LEU A 73 -31.79 32.43 -8.88
C LEU A 73 -31.92 32.71 -10.36
N ILE A 74 -31.33 31.89 -11.21
CA ILE A 74 -31.38 31.98 -12.69
C ILE A 74 -32.83 31.95 -13.19
N ILE A 75 -33.66 31.06 -12.65
CA ILE A 75 -35.08 30.93 -12.96
C ILE A 75 -35.85 32.16 -12.52
N ARG A 76 -35.65 32.60 -11.25
CA ARG A 76 -36.35 33.74 -10.69
C ARG A 76 -36.09 35.03 -11.44
N GLU A 77 -34.86 35.26 -11.88
CA GLU A 77 -34.43 36.45 -12.63
C GLU A 77 -34.67 36.31 -14.15
N ASN A 78 -35.25 35.16 -14.61
CA ASN A 78 -35.45 34.84 -16.04
C ASN A 78 -34.17 35.00 -16.90
N TYR A 79 -33.02 34.69 -16.31
CA TYR A 79 -31.70 35.00 -16.87
C TYR A 79 -31.40 34.28 -18.19
N LEU A 80 -31.99 33.11 -18.46
CA LEU A 80 -31.84 32.40 -19.74
C LEU A 80 -32.35 33.20 -20.92
N ASN A 81 -33.31 34.12 -20.72
CA ASN A 81 -33.85 34.96 -21.76
C ASN A 81 -33.26 36.39 -21.77
N ASP A 82 -32.78 36.85 -20.60
CA ASP A 82 -32.16 38.15 -20.43
C ASP A 82 -30.94 38.05 -19.49
N THR A 83 -29.75 38.10 -20.08
CA THR A 83 -28.47 37.92 -19.39
C THR A 83 -27.94 39.16 -18.67
N ASP A 84 -28.70 40.26 -18.67
CA ASP A 84 -28.26 41.54 -18.09
C ASP A 84 -28.42 41.63 -16.56
N SER A 85 -28.82 40.54 -15.89
CA SER A 85 -28.94 40.53 -14.41
C SER A 85 -27.58 40.61 -13.73
N GLU A 86 -27.25 41.78 -13.20
CA GLU A 86 -26.01 42.01 -12.43
C GLU A 86 -25.91 41.09 -11.19
N VAL A 87 -27.05 40.75 -10.58
CA VAL A 87 -27.11 39.87 -9.42
C VAL A 87 -26.68 38.44 -9.78
N VAL A 88 -27.18 37.91 -10.91
CA VAL A 88 -26.79 36.55 -11.37
C VAL A 88 -25.33 36.54 -11.79
N ASN A 89 -24.89 37.53 -12.59
CA ASN A 89 -23.53 37.66 -13.06
C ASN A 89 -22.52 37.69 -11.90
N SER A 90 -22.77 38.50 -10.87
CA SER A 90 -21.95 38.60 -9.68
C SER A 90 -21.88 37.26 -8.91
N LYS A 91 -23.00 36.50 -8.85
CA LYS A 91 -23.03 35.20 -8.18
C LYS A 91 -22.30 34.12 -8.97
N LEU A 92 -22.42 34.09 -10.31
CA LEU A 92 -21.68 33.17 -11.18
C LEU A 92 -20.16 33.41 -11.07
N GLU A 93 -19.76 34.68 -11.09
CA GLU A 93 -18.35 35.08 -10.92
C GLU A 93 -17.82 34.70 -9.52
N LEU A 94 -18.60 34.98 -8.46
CA LEU A 94 -18.22 34.58 -7.12
C LEU A 94 -18.01 33.05 -7.01
N PHE A 95 -18.94 32.27 -7.55
CA PHE A 95 -18.82 30.81 -7.57
C PHE A 95 -17.56 30.36 -8.31
N SER A 96 -17.33 30.93 -9.53
CA SER A 96 -16.14 30.65 -10.34
C SER A 96 -14.84 30.90 -9.57
N ASN A 97 -14.78 32.01 -8.83
CA ASN A 97 -13.62 32.40 -8.04
C ASN A 97 -13.43 31.49 -6.79
N VAL A 98 -14.53 31.17 -6.07
CA VAL A 98 -14.47 30.35 -4.84
C VAL A 98 -14.03 28.91 -5.14
N TYR A 99 -14.57 28.32 -6.20
CA TYR A 99 -14.29 26.92 -6.56
C TYR A 99 -13.18 26.78 -7.61
N ASN A 100 -12.57 27.89 -8.01
CA ASN A 100 -11.60 27.94 -9.11
C ASN A 100 -12.11 27.14 -10.32
N GLY A 101 -13.34 27.44 -10.70
CA GLY A 101 -14.12 26.66 -11.65
C GLY A 101 -14.72 27.50 -12.79
N ARG A 102 -15.35 26.84 -13.74
CA ARG A 102 -16.06 27.44 -14.88
C ARG A 102 -17.49 26.97 -14.86
N ILE A 103 -18.41 27.90 -15.18
CA ILE A 103 -19.83 27.62 -15.36
C ILE A 103 -20.20 27.93 -16.81
N LEU A 104 -20.81 26.96 -17.47
CA LEU A 104 -21.47 27.11 -18.78
C LEU A 104 -22.97 26.93 -18.56
N LEU A 105 -23.74 27.95 -18.90
CA LEU A 105 -25.19 27.90 -18.82
C LEU A 105 -25.72 27.78 -20.26
N ALA A 106 -26.46 26.73 -20.56
CA ALA A 106 -27.04 26.49 -21.86
C ALA A 106 -28.58 26.45 -21.78
N ASP A 107 -29.24 26.91 -22.84
CA ASP A 107 -30.68 26.80 -23.04
C ASP A 107 -31.12 25.38 -23.43
N ARG A 108 -32.41 25.19 -23.77
CA ARG A 108 -32.97 23.89 -24.17
C ARG A 108 -32.39 23.37 -25.50
N ASP A 109 -31.87 24.23 -26.33
CA ASP A 109 -31.28 23.91 -27.61
C ASP A 109 -29.77 23.71 -27.50
N PHE A 110 -29.25 23.61 -26.26
CA PHE A 110 -27.81 23.51 -25.94
C PHE A 110 -27.00 24.70 -26.40
N LYS A 111 -27.61 25.84 -26.68
CA LYS A 111 -26.86 27.04 -26.96
C LYS A 111 -26.39 27.66 -25.66
N ILE A 112 -25.08 27.92 -25.57
CA ILE A 112 -24.46 28.56 -24.41
C ILE A 112 -24.92 30.00 -24.33
N VAL A 113 -25.69 30.31 -23.29
CA VAL A 113 -26.23 31.61 -22.98
C VAL A 113 -25.25 32.45 -22.17
N SER A 114 -24.54 31.81 -21.26
CA SER A 114 -23.54 32.46 -20.42
C SER A 114 -22.36 31.54 -20.14
N ASP A 115 -21.17 32.12 -20.10
CA ASP A 115 -19.91 31.47 -19.80
C ASP A 115 -19.08 32.36 -18.87
N THR A 116 -18.74 31.90 -17.68
CA THR A 116 -17.93 32.71 -16.74
C THR A 116 -16.56 33.08 -17.29
N PHE A 117 -16.07 32.40 -18.33
CA PHE A 117 -14.83 32.75 -19.03
C PHE A 117 -15.04 33.54 -20.33
N HIS A 118 -16.30 33.81 -20.72
CA HIS A 118 -16.68 34.57 -21.92
C HIS A 118 -16.07 34.09 -23.23
N THR A 119 -15.72 32.79 -23.35
CA THR A 119 -15.04 32.24 -24.53
C THR A 119 -15.93 31.42 -25.44
N GLU A 120 -17.05 30.90 -24.95
CA GLU A 120 -17.92 29.97 -25.68
C GLU A 120 -19.37 30.41 -25.77
N GLU A 121 -19.69 31.62 -25.38
CA GLU A 121 -21.05 32.19 -25.53
C GLU A 121 -21.54 32.11 -26.96
N GLY A 122 -22.79 31.73 -27.14
CA GLY A 122 -23.43 31.57 -28.44
C GLY A 122 -23.10 30.30 -29.21
N LYS A 123 -22.11 29.48 -28.74
CA LYS A 123 -21.80 28.17 -29.32
C LYS A 123 -22.74 27.10 -28.79
N THR A 124 -22.72 25.91 -29.41
CA THR A 124 -23.46 24.76 -28.95
C THR A 124 -22.65 23.97 -27.90
N LEU A 125 -23.26 23.69 -26.76
CA LEU A 125 -22.64 22.88 -25.69
C LEU A 125 -22.61 21.42 -26.12
N LEU A 126 -21.40 20.89 -26.35
CA LEU A 126 -21.15 19.49 -26.70
C LEU A 126 -20.57 18.75 -25.49
N SER A 127 -21.44 18.30 -24.58
CA SER A 127 -21.06 17.54 -23.42
C SER A 127 -21.97 16.34 -23.23
N SER A 128 -21.37 15.16 -22.99
CA SER A 128 -22.11 13.94 -22.67
C SER A 128 -22.90 14.05 -21.36
N LEU A 129 -22.35 14.79 -20.39
CA LEU A 129 -23.00 15.07 -19.12
C LEU A 129 -24.22 15.96 -19.31
N ALA A 130 -24.09 17.01 -20.12
CA ALA A 130 -25.21 17.89 -20.43
C ALA A 130 -26.35 17.14 -21.15
N VAL A 131 -26.03 16.23 -22.07
CA VAL A 131 -27.02 15.38 -22.74
C VAL A 131 -27.70 14.41 -21.77
N ALA A 132 -26.97 13.81 -20.83
CA ALA A 132 -27.53 12.93 -19.76
C ALA A 132 -28.45 13.73 -18.83
N CYS A 133 -28.09 14.95 -18.50
CA CYS A 133 -28.86 15.88 -17.69
C CYS A 133 -30.23 16.24 -18.27
N LEU A 134 -30.42 16.13 -19.56
CA LEU A 134 -31.77 16.31 -20.22
C LEU A 134 -32.83 15.35 -19.67
N LYS A 135 -32.42 14.24 -19.05
CA LYS A 135 -33.36 13.32 -18.40
C LYS A 135 -33.86 13.81 -17.05
N GLY A 136 -33.40 14.99 -16.63
CA GLY A 136 -33.71 15.57 -15.32
C GLY A 136 -32.90 15.02 -14.16
N GLU A 137 -31.81 14.33 -14.43
CA GLU A 137 -30.92 13.76 -13.43
C GLU A 137 -29.63 14.58 -13.33
N GLU A 138 -29.17 14.82 -12.12
CA GLU A 138 -27.82 15.35 -11.91
C GLU A 138 -26.77 14.31 -12.30
N THR A 139 -25.78 14.75 -13.06
CA THR A 139 -24.71 13.87 -13.50
C THR A 139 -23.37 14.50 -13.16
N SER A 140 -22.47 13.70 -12.60
CA SER A 140 -21.12 14.14 -12.27
C SER A 140 -20.05 13.21 -12.81
N ASN A 141 -18.89 13.76 -13.13
CA ASN A 141 -17.72 13.03 -13.57
C ASN A 141 -16.46 13.64 -12.98
N TYR A 142 -15.69 12.83 -12.26
CA TYR A 142 -14.38 13.23 -11.76
C TYR A 142 -13.28 12.67 -12.64
N ASP A 143 -12.49 13.52 -13.26
CA ASP A 143 -11.30 13.12 -13.99
C ASP A 143 -10.04 13.35 -13.15
N ALA A 144 -9.45 12.25 -12.70
CA ALA A 144 -8.22 12.27 -11.90
C ALA A 144 -6.99 12.78 -12.68
N ARG A 145 -7.00 12.78 -14.03
CA ARG A 145 -5.87 13.25 -14.83
C ARG A 145 -5.86 14.77 -14.95
N SER A 146 -7.01 15.36 -15.28
CA SER A 146 -7.17 16.81 -15.35
C SER A 146 -7.38 17.44 -13.97
N LYS A 147 -7.65 16.62 -12.94
CA LYS A 147 -7.98 17.05 -11.57
C LYS A 147 -9.19 17.99 -11.56
N VAL A 148 -10.19 17.68 -12.36
CA VAL A 148 -11.42 18.46 -12.50
C VAL A 148 -12.60 17.58 -12.15
N LEU A 149 -13.53 18.14 -11.39
CA LEU A 149 -14.88 17.61 -11.22
C LEU A 149 -15.82 18.37 -12.13
N GLU A 150 -16.50 17.66 -13.01
CA GLU A 150 -17.57 18.18 -13.85
C GLU A 150 -18.92 17.75 -13.29
N LEU A 151 -19.86 18.67 -13.23
CA LEU A 151 -21.23 18.46 -12.76
C LEU A 151 -22.19 19.11 -13.74
N ALA A 152 -23.20 18.37 -14.19
CA ALA A 152 -24.29 18.90 -14.99
C ALA A 152 -25.58 18.89 -14.18
N VAL A 153 -26.20 20.06 -14.00
CA VAL A 153 -27.41 20.26 -13.20
C VAL A 153 -28.53 20.80 -14.09
N PRO A 154 -29.74 20.23 -14.02
CA PRO A 154 -30.87 20.72 -14.82
C PRO A 154 -31.40 22.05 -14.27
N VAL A 155 -31.53 23.05 -15.13
CA VAL A 155 -32.19 24.30 -14.76
C VAL A 155 -33.70 24.14 -15.00
N GLN A 156 -34.43 23.78 -13.91
CA GLN A 156 -35.85 23.51 -13.95
C GLN A 156 -36.60 24.25 -12.84
N SER A 157 -37.79 24.73 -13.16
CA SER A 157 -38.64 25.39 -12.16
C SER A 157 -39.18 24.37 -11.15
N PRO A 158 -39.09 24.65 -9.83
CA PRO A 158 -39.63 23.78 -8.79
C PRO A 158 -41.15 23.51 -8.93
N ASP A 159 -41.87 24.46 -9.44
CA ASP A 159 -43.36 24.42 -9.51
C ASP A 159 -43.87 23.62 -10.74
N VAL A 160 -43.14 23.60 -11.85
CA VAL A 160 -43.62 23.07 -13.12
C VAL A 160 -42.82 21.89 -13.62
N GLN A 161 -41.69 21.58 -13.01
CA GLN A 161 -40.72 20.55 -13.44
C GLN A 161 -40.38 20.64 -14.94
N GLN A 162 -40.51 21.84 -15.51
CA GLN A 162 -40.18 22.05 -16.90
C GLN A 162 -38.72 22.44 -17.04
N LEU A 163 -37.95 21.62 -17.74
CA LEU A 163 -36.55 21.89 -18.05
C LEU A 163 -36.43 23.15 -18.88
N GLN A 164 -35.69 24.14 -18.43
CA GLN A 164 -35.44 25.39 -19.10
C GLN A 164 -34.06 25.46 -19.73
N GLY A 165 -33.11 24.73 -19.21
CA GLY A 165 -31.73 24.68 -19.67
C GLY A 165 -30.88 23.70 -18.82
N VAL A 166 -29.60 23.72 -19.08
CA VAL A 166 -28.59 22.93 -18.37
C VAL A 166 -27.46 23.82 -17.91
N MET A 167 -27.05 23.66 -16.67
CA MET A 167 -25.85 24.26 -16.11
C MET A 167 -24.75 23.22 -16.04
N LEU A 168 -23.65 23.40 -16.79
CA LEU A 168 -22.45 22.58 -16.70
C LEU A 168 -21.39 23.33 -15.89
N VAL A 169 -20.94 22.71 -14.83
CA VAL A 169 -19.97 23.29 -13.90
C VAL A 169 -18.73 22.41 -13.88
N SER A 170 -17.58 23.03 -14.06
CA SER A 170 -16.28 22.38 -13.97
C SER A 170 -15.50 23.03 -12.83
N VAL A 171 -15.22 22.31 -11.76
CA VAL A 171 -14.49 22.83 -10.59
C VAL A 171 -13.15 22.13 -10.41
N SER A 172 -12.19 22.88 -9.88
CA SER A 172 -10.86 22.35 -9.57
C SER A 172 -10.93 21.39 -8.38
N ALA A 173 -10.36 20.21 -8.55
CA ALA A 173 -10.16 19.22 -7.50
C ALA A 173 -8.66 19.00 -7.21
N VAL A 174 -7.83 20.02 -7.45
CA VAL A 174 -6.37 19.99 -7.23
C VAL A 174 -6.06 19.71 -5.78
N ASP A 175 -6.78 20.31 -4.82
CA ASP A 175 -6.59 20.11 -3.38
C ASP A 175 -6.76 18.64 -2.98
N ILE A 176 -7.74 17.95 -3.58
CA ILE A 176 -7.94 16.51 -3.37
C ILE A 176 -6.74 15.73 -3.88
N ALA A 177 -6.28 16.05 -5.09
CA ALA A 177 -5.14 15.38 -5.70
C ALA A 177 -3.82 15.62 -4.95
N GLU A 178 -3.60 16.83 -4.44
CA GLU A 178 -2.42 17.17 -3.62
C GLU A 178 -2.45 16.42 -2.29
N THR A 179 -3.59 16.38 -1.61
CA THR A 179 -3.75 15.62 -0.36
C THR A 179 -3.51 14.13 -0.58
N LEU A 180 -4.01 13.56 -1.70
CA LEU A 180 -3.76 12.17 -2.07
C LEU A 180 -2.26 11.90 -2.28
N ALA A 181 -1.56 12.79 -2.98
CA ALA A 181 -0.12 12.68 -3.21
C ALA A 181 0.68 12.74 -1.90
N GLU A 182 0.31 13.63 -0.98
CA GLU A 182 0.93 13.67 0.34
C GLU A 182 0.67 12.40 1.16
N MET A 183 -0.55 11.87 1.12
CA MET A 183 -0.91 10.62 1.80
C MET A 183 -0.13 9.43 1.21
N GLU A 184 0.02 9.37 -0.12
CA GLU A 184 0.83 8.36 -0.80
C GLU A 184 2.29 8.42 -0.35
N GLN A 185 2.89 9.61 -0.34
CA GLN A 185 4.27 9.81 0.12
C GLN A 185 4.45 9.37 1.57
N ARG A 186 3.53 9.74 2.47
CA ARG A 186 3.55 9.30 3.88
C ARG A 186 3.40 7.78 4.00
N GLY A 187 2.53 7.17 3.18
CA GLY A 187 2.36 5.73 3.11
C GLY A 187 3.64 5.00 2.71
N VAL A 188 4.35 5.50 1.70
CA VAL A 188 5.65 4.95 1.27
C VAL A 188 6.70 5.07 2.38
N MET A 189 6.77 6.20 3.09
CA MET A 189 7.68 6.38 4.22
C MET A 189 7.37 5.40 5.36
N LEU A 190 6.10 5.17 5.67
CA LEU A 190 5.67 4.20 6.68
C LEU A 190 6.07 2.78 6.30
N ILE A 191 5.82 2.36 5.05
CA ILE A 191 6.24 1.04 4.55
C ILE A 191 7.76 0.91 4.62
N GLY A 192 8.51 1.94 4.24
CA GLY A 192 9.97 1.96 4.36
C GLY A 192 10.45 1.77 5.79
N SER A 193 9.83 2.44 6.76
CA SER A 193 10.17 2.30 8.18
C SER A 193 9.87 0.88 8.72
N ILE A 194 8.76 0.27 8.28
CA ILE A 194 8.40 -1.11 8.62
C ILE A 194 9.45 -2.09 8.08
N VAL A 195 9.94 -1.89 6.85
CA VAL A 195 10.98 -2.73 6.26
C VAL A 195 12.27 -2.65 7.09
N VAL A 196 12.72 -1.45 7.45
CA VAL A 196 13.91 -1.25 8.29
C VAL A 196 13.73 -1.95 9.65
N LEU A 197 12.58 -1.79 10.29
CA LEU A 197 12.26 -2.44 11.55
C LEU A 197 12.25 -3.97 11.41
N SER A 198 11.67 -4.50 10.34
CA SER A 198 11.64 -5.94 10.05
C SER A 198 13.04 -6.53 9.88
N VAL A 199 13.92 -5.82 9.18
CA VAL A 199 15.34 -6.23 9.03
C VAL A 199 16.05 -6.24 10.38
N PHE A 200 15.83 -5.21 11.20
CA PHE A 200 16.41 -5.12 12.55
C PHE A 200 15.91 -6.28 13.44
N LEU A 201 14.60 -6.53 13.46
CA LEU A 201 14.01 -7.64 14.22
C LEU A 201 14.51 -9.01 13.73
N ALA A 202 14.64 -9.20 12.42
CA ALA A 202 15.18 -10.43 11.85
C ALA A 202 16.64 -10.65 12.26
N TRP A 203 17.46 -9.60 12.30
CA TRP A 203 18.83 -9.65 12.79
C TRP A 203 18.86 -10.02 14.29
N LEU A 204 18.01 -9.39 15.10
CA LEU A 204 17.88 -9.65 16.52
C LEU A 204 17.46 -11.12 16.78
N LEU A 205 16.39 -11.58 16.14
CA LEU A 205 15.91 -12.97 16.24
C LEU A 205 16.96 -13.97 15.75
N SER A 206 17.70 -13.63 14.68
CA SER A 206 18.80 -14.46 14.20
C SER A 206 19.90 -14.63 15.24
N THR A 207 20.23 -13.58 15.98
CA THR A 207 21.27 -13.66 17.02
C THR A 207 20.79 -14.42 18.27
N ILE A 208 19.53 -14.23 18.61
CA ILE A 208 18.93 -14.82 19.82
C ILE A 208 18.59 -16.30 19.61
N LEU A 209 17.89 -16.65 18.53
CA LEU A 209 17.36 -18.01 18.32
C LEU A 209 18.29 -18.92 17.49
N VAL A 210 18.91 -18.38 16.44
CA VAL A 210 19.65 -19.24 15.48
C VAL A 210 21.08 -19.51 15.93
N LYS A 211 21.73 -18.56 16.61
CA LYS A 211 23.12 -18.77 17.09
C LYS A 211 23.25 -19.91 18.10
N PRO A 212 22.41 -20.00 19.16
CA PRO A 212 22.45 -21.13 20.11
C PRO A 212 22.24 -22.47 19.41
N LEU A 213 21.25 -22.54 18.52
CA LEU A 213 20.98 -23.77 17.76
C LEU A 213 22.19 -24.23 16.91
N ALA A 214 22.85 -23.26 16.27
CA ALA A 214 24.05 -23.53 15.47
C ALA A 214 25.23 -24.02 16.32
N ARG A 215 25.37 -23.57 17.59
CA ARG A 215 26.38 -24.07 18.54
C ARG A 215 26.12 -25.51 18.90
N VAL A 216 24.86 -25.88 19.23
CA VAL A 216 24.49 -27.28 19.52
C VAL A 216 24.77 -28.17 18.30
N THR A 217 24.41 -27.75 17.11
CA THR A 217 24.66 -28.52 15.88
C THR A 217 26.16 -28.74 15.66
N LYS A 218 26.98 -27.70 15.86
CA LYS A 218 28.43 -27.81 15.72
C LYS A 218 29.03 -28.74 16.73
N ALA A 219 28.60 -28.71 17.98
CA ALA A 219 29.08 -29.59 19.01
C ALA A 219 28.71 -31.06 18.78
N ILE A 220 27.54 -31.32 18.15
CA ILE A 220 27.18 -32.67 17.67
C ILE A 220 28.14 -33.13 16.56
N GLU A 221 28.53 -32.23 15.66
CA GLU A 221 29.48 -32.53 14.58
C GLU A 221 30.88 -32.80 15.12
N ASP A 222 31.37 -31.98 16.06
CA ASP A 222 32.67 -32.15 16.72
C ASP A 222 32.77 -33.49 17.51
N LEU A 223 31.63 -33.97 18.08
CA LEU A 223 31.53 -35.26 18.74
C LEU A 223 31.67 -36.44 17.76
N THR A 224 31.08 -36.35 16.59
CA THR A 224 31.20 -37.41 15.53
C THR A 224 32.61 -37.53 15.01
N ASP A 225 33.42 -36.47 15.11
CA ASP A 225 34.83 -36.46 14.74
C ASP A 225 35.78 -36.95 15.86
N GLY A 226 35.22 -37.42 16.97
CA GLY A 226 35.99 -38.10 18.04
C GLY A 226 36.50 -37.18 19.16
N MET A 227 36.07 -35.92 19.19
CA MET A 227 36.38 -34.96 20.25
C MET A 227 35.35 -35.08 21.39
N LEU A 228 35.61 -36.03 22.34
CA LEU A 228 34.66 -36.37 23.40
C LEU A 228 34.72 -35.46 24.68
N ASP A 229 35.58 -34.44 24.67
CA ASP A 229 35.95 -33.76 25.94
C ASP A 229 35.26 -32.45 26.26
N GLU A 230 34.44 -31.87 25.38
CA GLU A 230 33.76 -30.61 25.67
C GLU A 230 32.28 -30.81 26.09
N GLU A 231 31.99 -30.49 27.35
CA GLU A 231 30.61 -30.27 27.80
C GLU A 231 30.05 -29.00 27.13
N ILE A 232 28.90 -29.14 26.47
CA ILE A 232 28.24 -27.99 25.88
C ILE A 232 27.49 -27.26 26.99
N SER A 233 27.81 -25.97 27.17
CA SER A 233 27.02 -25.06 28.01
C SER A 233 26.40 -23.99 27.09
N VAL A 234 25.08 -24.04 26.89
CA VAL A 234 24.32 -23.03 26.16
C VAL A 234 23.14 -22.59 27.03
N PRO A 235 23.32 -21.61 27.92
CA PRO A 235 22.35 -21.26 28.95
C PRO A 235 21.35 -20.18 28.54
N ASP A 236 20.90 -20.12 27.28
CA ASP A 236 20.12 -18.97 26.84
C ASP A 236 18.59 -19.16 26.92
N TYR A 237 18.07 -20.39 26.80
CA TYR A 237 16.61 -20.68 26.80
C TYR A 237 16.34 -22.06 27.37
N THR A 238 15.17 -22.24 28.02
CA THR A 238 14.70 -23.50 28.57
C THR A 238 14.74 -24.63 27.53
N GLU A 239 14.35 -24.36 26.29
CA GLU A 239 14.35 -25.33 25.20
C GLU A 239 15.77 -25.73 24.76
N THR A 240 16.70 -24.78 24.72
CA THR A 240 18.12 -25.06 24.43
C THR A 240 18.81 -25.76 25.57
N GLU A 241 18.47 -25.45 26.81
CA GLU A 241 18.95 -26.15 28.02
C GLU A 241 18.53 -27.61 27.99
N LEU A 242 17.26 -27.90 27.71
CA LEU A 242 16.76 -29.28 27.58
C LEU A 242 17.49 -30.09 26.50
N ILE A 243 17.77 -29.50 25.37
CA ILE A 243 18.52 -30.11 24.26
C ILE A 243 19.97 -30.37 24.71
N THR A 244 20.61 -29.39 25.36
CA THR A 244 21.99 -29.49 25.86
C THR A 244 22.12 -30.56 26.94
N ASP A 245 21.18 -30.64 27.88
CA ASP A 245 21.13 -31.66 28.91
C ASP A 245 20.95 -33.06 28.32
N ALA A 246 20.04 -33.24 27.37
CA ALA A 246 19.84 -34.51 26.69
C ALA A 246 21.11 -34.94 25.93
N PHE A 247 21.76 -33.96 25.28
CA PHE A 247 23.01 -34.20 24.57
C PHE A 247 24.16 -34.59 25.54
N ASN A 248 24.39 -33.85 26.63
CA ASN A 248 25.42 -34.14 27.62
C ASN A 248 25.20 -35.50 28.27
N LYS A 249 23.94 -35.90 28.53
CA LYS A 249 23.60 -37.26 28.98
C LYS A 249 23.99 -38.33 27.95
N MET A 250 23.81 -38.06 26.66
CA MET A 250 24.20 -38.99 25.59
C MET A 250 25.73 -39.13 25.51
N VAL A 251 26.46 -38.00 25.56
CA VAL A 251 27.92 -37.98 25.59
C VAL A 251 28.48 -38.77 26.75
N ASN A 252 27.93 -38.57 27.94
CA ASN A 252 28.36 -39.26 29.14
C ASN A 252 28.12 -40.79 29.06
N ARG A 253 27.00 -41.22 28.48
CA ARG A 253 26.76 -42.65 28.21
C ARG A 253 27.73 -43.23 27.18
N MET A 254 28.08 -42.46 26.12
CA MET A 254 29.09 -42.90 25.16
C MET A 254 30.47 -43.06 25.78
N LYS A 255 30.91 -42.13 26.66
CA LYS A 255 32.17 -42.24 27.39
C LYS A 255 32.23 -43.52 28.26
N ILE A 256 31.17 -43.79 29.03
CA ILE A 256 31.07 -44.99 29.88
C ILE A 256 31.13 -46.27 29.01
N LEU A 257 30.48 -46.28 27.86
CA LEU A 257 30.52 -47.43 26.94
C LEU A 257 31.89 -47.63 26.33
N ASP A 258 32.59 -46.57 25.99
CA ASP A 258 33.93 -46.68 25.39
C ASP A 258 34.97 -47.10 26.45
N GLU A 259 34.91 -46.60 27.68
CA GLU A 259 35.70 -47.02 28.80
C GLU A 259 35.48 -48.52 29.09
N SER A 260 34.22 -48.98 29.16
CA SER A 260 33.90 -50.41 29.40
C SER A 260 34.41 -51.29 28.25
N ARG A 261 34.34 -50.82 27.01
CA ARG A 261 34.89 -51.52 25.83
C ARG A 261 36.42 -51.65 25.91
N GLN A 262 37.12 -50.57 26.30
CA GLN A 262 38.56 -50.56 26.45
C GLN A 262 39.00 -51.49 27.60
N GLU A 263 38.29 -51.45 28.72
CA GLU A 263 38.53 -52.34 29.86
C GLU A 263 38.30 -53.78 29.45
N PHE A 264 37.23 -54.13 28.74
CA PHE A 264 36.95 -55.44 28.19
C PHE A 264 38.10 -55.96 27.31
N VAL A 265 38.54 -55.13 26.32
CA VAL A 265 39.62 -55.45 25.38
C VAL A 265 40.95 -55.67 26.15
N SER A 266 41.23 -54.85 27.15
CA SER A 266 42.42 -54.95 28.01
C SER A 266 42.40 -56.26 28.80
N ASN A 267 41.26 -56.58 29.44
CA ASN A 267 41.12 -57.82 30.26
C ASN A 267 41.23 -59.07 29.39
N VAL A 268 40.58 -59.11 28.22
CA VAL A 268 40.70 -60.25 27.27
C VAL A 268 42.15 -60.39 26.76
N SER A 269 42.85 -59.32 26.52
CA SER A 269 44.24 -59.35 26.07
C SER A 269 45.19 -59.81 27.16
N HIS A 270 44.85 -59.61 28.44
CA HIS A 270 45.63 -60.04 29.57
C HIS A 270 45.42 -61.55 29.89
N GLU A 271 44.17 -62.05 29.68
CA GLU A 271 43.88 -63.50 29.92
C GLU A 271 44.36 -64.39 28.75
N LEU A 272 44.60 -63.82 27.53
CA LEU A 272 45.12 -64.57 26.37
C LEU A 272 46.65 -64.61 26.30
N LYS A 273 47.38 -64.05 27.28
CA LYS A 273 48.84 -64.11 27.41
C LYS A 273 49.25 -65.10 28.47
#